data_a2341fe8cc2ddeae62d9ee5b58957d48
#
_entry.id   a2341fe8cc2ddeae62d9ee5b58957d48
#
_cell.length_a   1.000
_cell.length_b   1.000
_cell.length_c   1.000
_cell.angle_alpha   90.00
_cell.angle_beta   90.00
_cell.angle_gamma   90.00
#
_symmetry.space_group_name_H-M   'P 1'
#
loop_
_entity.id
_entity.type
_entity.pdbx_description
1 polymer ?
#
loop_
_entity_poly.entity_id
_entity_poly.type
_entity_poly.pdbx_seq_one_letter_code
_entity_poly.pdbx_strand_id
1 'polypeptide(L)'
;MLSPDALTIGFARRFATYKRANLLLADMQRLAAMISDPKRPVQFLFAGKAHPHDEPGKRVLQQIAEMMHDTELGDKFVFVEDYDINVGRHLVQGVDVWLNNPRRPLEASGTSGQKVILNGGLNLSVLDGWWAEAYDGLNGFAIGQGRVHSNLDLHDSRDGEDLYRVLRDELIPLFYQRDKDGLPRGWIKRMKRTIRTLGWRFSADRMVMDYTQKGYIPAAGGTSSEIRPPC
;
A
#
# COMPACT_ATOMS: atom_id res chain seq x y z
N MET A 1 8.30 21.01 -1.32
CA MET A 1 8.14 20.70 0.14
C MET A 1 6.78 20.01 0.30
N LEU A 2 6.67 18.98 1.14
CA LEU A 2 5.40 18.29 1.37
C LEU A 2 4.35 19.23 1.98
N SER A 3 3.12 19.09 1.49
CA SER A 3 1.96 19.85 1.98
C SER A 3 1.20 19.02 3.01
N PRO A 4 0.88 19.56 4.20
CA PRO A 4 0.07 18.86 5.19
C PRO A 4 -1.39 18.65 4.75
N ASP A 5 -1.85 19.43 3.77
CA ASP A 5 -3.23 19.36 3.25
C ASP A 5 -3.38 18.42 2.05
N ALA A 6 -2.26 17.92 1.50
CA ALA A 6 -2.27 17.03 0.35
C ALA A 6 -2.45 15.58 0.77
N LEU A 7 -3.25 14.83 0.01
CA LEU A 7 -3.33 13.39 0.11
C LEU A 7 -1.94 12.78 -0.11
N THR A 8 -1.41 12.08 0.90
CA THR A 8 -0.07 11.52 0.89
C THR A 8 -0.11 10.01 0.65
N ILE A 9 0.44 9.57 -0.49
CA ILE A 9 0.51 8.16 -0.87
C ILE A 9 1.96 7.68 -0.75
N GLY A 10 2.21 6.72 0.13
CA GLY A 10 3.54 6.15 0.37
C GLY A 10 3.76 4.82 -0.33
N PHE A 11 4.94 4.66 -0.90
CA PHE A 11 5.47 3.40 -1.40
C PHE A 11 6.88 3.20 -0.84
N ALA A 12 7.05 2.28 0.11
CA ALA A 12 8.37 2.02 0.69
C ALA A 12 8.63 0.53 0.84
N ARG A 13 9.54 0.03 -0.01
CA ARG A 13 9.91 -1.38 -0.04
C ARG A 13 11.15 -1.60 -0.91
N ARG A 14 11.69 -2.83 -0.87
CA ARG A 14 12.76 -3.22 -1.79
C ARG A 14 12.31 -3.01 -3.25
N PHE A 15 13.12 -2.31 -4.03
CA PHE A 15 12.90 -2.18 -5.46
C PHE A 15 13.30 -3.48 -6.14
N ALA A 16 12.31 -4.17 -6.69
CA ALA A 16 12.42 -5.36 -7.52
C ALA A 16 11.32 -5.31 -8.58
N THR A 17 11.53 -5.90 -9.73
CA THR A 17 10.63 -5.78 -10.89
C THR A 17 9.19 -6.18 -10.57
N TYR A 18 8.98 -7.26 -9.81
CA TYR A 18 7.64 -7.73 -9.47
C TYR A 18 6.90 -6.81 -8.47
N LYS A 19 7.61 -5.95 -7.75
CA LYS A 19 7.01 -4.94 -6.84
C LYS A 19 6.42 -3.76 -7.59
N ARG A 20 6.82 -3.57 -8.84
CA ARG A 20 6.25 -2.62 -9.82
C ARG A 20 6.12 -1.19 -9.29
N ALA A 21 7.15 -0.66 -8.64
CA ALA A 21 7.15 0.74 -8.17
C ALA A 21 6.81 1.73 -9.29
N ASN A 22 7.20 1.40 -10.52
CA ASN A 22 6.96 2.18 -11.72
C ASN A 22 5.57 1.97 -12.37
N LEU A 23 4.70 1.12 -11.83
CA LEU A 23 3.34 0.93 -12.37
C LEU A 23 2.55 2.25 -12.39
N LEU A 24 2.78 3.10 -11.40
CA LEU A 24 2.17 4.43 -11.32
C LEU A 24 2.62 5.35 -12.47
N LEU A 25 3.79 5.09 -13.09
CA LEU A 25 4.37 5.91 -14.16
C LEU A 25 4.03 5.39 -15.57
N ALA A 26 3.18 4.37 -15.67
CA ALA A 26 2.84 3.75 -16.95
C ALA A 26 2.11 4.71 -17.91
N ASP A 27 1.39 5.70 -17.40
CA ASP A 27 0.72 6.75 -18.16
C ASP A 27 0.90 8.10 -17.45
N MET A 28 1.97 8.78 -17.80
CA MET A 28 2.36 10.06 -17.18
C MET A 28 1.37 11.17 -17.46
N GLN A 29 0.79 11.23 -18.65
CA GLN A 29 -0.19 12.26 -19.01
C GLN A 29 -1.44 12.13 -18.15
N ARG A 30 -1.93 10.91 -17.99
CA ARG A 30 -3.10 10.62 -17.15
C ARG A 30 -2.81 10.86 -15.67
N LEU A 31 -1.63 10.51 -15.19
CA LEU A 31 -1.19 10.79 -13.83
C LEU A 31 -1.16 12.31 -13.58
N ALA A 32 -0.52 13.06 -14.47
CA ALA A 32 -0.45 14.53 -14.40
C ALA A 32 -1.84 15.14 -14.30
N ALA A 33 -2.74 14.80 -15.21
CA ALA A 33 -4.11 15.31 -15.20
C ALA A 33 -4.86 15.04 -13.88
N MET A 34 -4.53 13.94 -13.22
CA MET A 34 -5.21 13.52 -11.98
C MET A 34 -4.65 14.21 -10.73
N ILE A 35 -3.33 14.46 -10.66
CA ILE A 35 -2.69 14.98 -9.45
C ILE A 35 -2.41 16.48 -9.48
N SER A 36 -2.63 17.13 -10.60
CA SER A 36 -2.43 18.59 -10.77
C SER A 36 -3.64 19.44 -10.34
N ASP A 37 -4.72 18.82 -9.86
CA ASP A 37 -5.89 19.57 -9.36
C ASP A 37 -5.54 20.30 -8.05
N PRO A 38 -5.48 21.65 -8.04
CA PRO A 38 -5.10 22.40 -6.85
C PRO A 38 -6.12 22.30 -5.71
N LYS A 39 -7.35 21.86 -5.99
CA LYS A 39 -8.39 21.63 -4.98
C LYS A 39 -8.28 20.24 -4.34
N ARG A 40 -7.54 19.33 -4.95
CA ARG A 40 -7.35 17.95 -4.49
C ARG A 40 -5.88 17.53 -4.67
N PRO A 41 -4.94 18.25 -4.01
CA PRO A 41 -3.52 18.01 -4.17
C PRO A 41 -3.13 16.60 -3.73
N VAL A 42 -2.34 15.91 -4.54
CA VAL A 42 -1.80 14.57 -4.23
C VAL A 42 -0.30 14.62 -4.26
N GLN A 43 0.34 13.94 -3.32
CA GLN A 43 1.79 13.80 -3.27
C GLN A 43 2.20 12.35 -2.99
N PHE A 44 3.34 11.96 -3.53
CA PHE A 44 3.86 10.61 -3.42
C PHE A 44 5.20 10.59 -2.68
N LEU A 45 5.31 9.68 -1.72
CA LEU A 45 6.54 9.40 -0.99
C LEU A 45 7.07 8.03 -1.40
N PHE A 46 8.23 8.00 -2.01
CA PHE A 46 8.94 6.77 -2.32
C PHE A 46 10.13 6.59 -1.39
N ALA A 47 10.37 5.37 -0.93
CA ALA A 47 11.57 5.01 -0.20
C ALA A 47 11.93 3.55 -0.45
N GLY A 48 13.17 3.19 -0.25
CA GLY A 48 13.63 1.82 -0.38
C GLY A 48 14.99 1.71 -1.05
N LYS A 49 15.44 0.48 -1.20
CA LYS A 49 16.74 0.13 -1.78
C LYS A 49 16.57 -1.00 -2.79
N ALA A 50 17.37 -1.01 -3.85
CA ALA A 50 17.53 -2.16 -4.73
C ALA A 50 18.69 -3.04 -4.21
N HIS A 51 18.61 -4.35 -4.44
CA HIS A 51 19.74 -5.21 -4.14
C HIS A 51 20.95 -4.85 -5.05
N PRO A 52 22.20 -4.86 -4.55
CA PRO A 52 23.39 -4.49 -5.33
C PRO A 52 23.55 -5.24 -6.65
N HIS A 53 23.07 -6.48 -6.74
CA HIS A 53 23.12 -7.32 -7.94
C HIS A 53 21.80 -7.36 -8.73
N ASP A 54 20.78 -6.57 -8.36
CA ASP A 54 19.50 -6.50 -9.07
C ASP A 54 19.48 -5.29 -10.03
N GLU A 55 20.10 -5.43 -11.19
CA GLU A 55 20.13 -4.37 -12.20
C GLU A 55 18.73 -3.96 -12.70
N PRO A 56 17.78 -4.88 -12.92
CA PRO A 56 16.40 -4.49 -13.22
C PRO A 56 15.74 -3.68 -12.11
N GLY A 57 15.94 -4.05 -10.84
CA GLY A 57 15.43 -3.30 -9.70
C GLY A 57 16.05 -1.91 -9.57
N LYS A 58 17.34 -1.77 -9.85
CA LYS A 58 18.05 -0.46 -9.90
C LYS A 58 17.47 0.44 -11.00
N ARG A 59 17.15 -0.11 -12.18
CA ARG A 59 16.50 0.66 -13.26
C ARG A 59 15.13 1.18 -12.84
N VAL A 60 14.32 0.39 -12.12
CA VAL A 60 13.04 0.86 -11.57
C VAL A 60 13.25 1.99 -10.56
N LEU A 61 14.26 1.87 -9.69
CA LEU A 61 14.63 2.93 -8.75
C LEU A 61 15.02 4.23 -9.48
N GLN A 62 15.84 4.10 -10.54
CA GLN A 62 16.28 5.23 -11.36
C GLN A 62 15.07 5.94 -12.02
N GLN A 63 14.12 5.20 -12.59
CA GLN A 63 12.90 5.77 -13.16
C GLN A 63 12.13 6.61 -12.15
N ILE A 64 12.01 6.15 -10.91
CA ILE A 64 11.35 6.92 -9.84
C ILE A 64 12.15 8.18 -9.48
N ALA A 65 13.49 8.07 -9.40
CA ALA A 65 14.33 9.22 -9.08
C ALA A 65 14.29 10.28 -10.20
N GLU A 66 14.25 9.86 -11.45
CA GLU A 66 14.14 10.76 -12.61
C GLU A 66 12.83 11.58 -12.60
N MET A 67 11.74 11.01 -12.08
CA MET A 67 10.47 11.73 -11.92
C MET A 67 10.56 12.99 -11.04
N MET A 68 11.45 13.00 -10.06
CA MET A 68 11.62 14.19 -9.20
C MET A 68 12.25 15.38 -9.97
N HIS A 69 12.84 15.12 -11.11
CA HIS A 69 13.42 16.14 -12.01
C HIS A 69 12.45 16.55 -13.13
N ASP A 70 11.25 15.95 -13.16
CA ASP A 70 10.20 16.38 -14.08
C ASP A 70 9.74 17.81 -13.76
N THR A 71 9.59 18.66 -14.76
CA THR A 71 9.28 20.07 -14.56
C THR A 71 7.83 20.34 -14.16
N GLU A 72 6.92 19.41 -14.46
CA GLU A 72 5.49 19.56 -14.17
C GLU A 72 5.07 18.82 -12.91
N LEU A 73 5.69 17.69 -12.62
CA LEU A 73 5.26 16.76 -11.57
C LEU A 73 6.28 16.54 -10.45
N GLY A 74 7.53 16.97 -10.64
CA GLY A 74 8.61 16.67 -9.70
C GLY A 74 8.34 17.17 -8.27
N ASP A 75 7.58 18.23 -8.10
CA ASP A 75 7.18 18.77 -6.79
C ASP A 75 6.15 17.88 -6.05
N LYS A 76 5.52 16.95 -6.75
CA LYS A 76 4.55 15.96 -6.20
C LYS A 76 5.21 14.64 -5.80
N PHE A 77 6.47 14.45 -6.15
CA PHE A 77 7.20 13.22 -5.88
C PHE A 77 8.38 13.48 -4.96
N VAL A 78 8.47 12.73 -3.89
CA VAL A 78 9.60 12.78 -2.97
C VAL A 78 10.17 11.39 -2.80
N PHE A 79 11.48 11.25 -3.04
CA PHE A 79 12.22 10.05 -2.70
C PHE A 79 12.98 10.27 -1.39
N VAL A 80 12.69 9.42 -0.40
CA VAL A 80 13.38 9.46 0.89
C VAL A 80 14.58 8.52 0.80
N GLU A 81 15.77 9.12 0.81
CA GLU A 81 17.04 8.41 0.77
C GLU A 81 17.34 7.66 2.07
N ASP A 82 18.35 6.81 2.04
CA ASP A 82 18.86 6.06 3.19
C ASP A 82 17.80 5.29 3.98
N TYR A 83 16.85 4.70 3.25
CA TYR A 83 15.77 3.91 3.85
C TYR A 83 16.29 2.88 4.85
N ASP A 84 15.85 3.03 6.09
CA ASP A 84 16.11 2.15 7.22
C ASP A 84 14.81 1.86 8.00
N ILE A 85 14.92 1.16 9.13
CA ILE A 85 13.78 0.82 9.98
C ILE A 85 13.13 2.07 10.61
N ASN A 86 13.90 3.11 10.90
CA ASN A 86 13.41 4.35 11.48
C ASN A 86 12.62 5.17 10.46
N VAL A 87 13.15 5.32 9.25
CA VAL A 87 12.41 5.92 8.12
C VAL A 87 11.12 5.12 7.85
N GLY A 88 11.22 3.79 7.80
CA GLY A 88 10.05 2.92 7.60
C GLY A 88 8.98 3.12 8.68
N ARG A 89 9.37 3.27 9.95
CA ARG A 89 8.47 3.56 11.07
C ARG A 89 7.71 4.88 10.87
N HIS A 90 8.42 5.94 10.49
CA HIS A 90 7.79 7.25 10.27
C HIS A 90 6.87 7.26 9.04
N LEU A 91 7.27 6.58 7.97
CA LEU A 91 6.44 6.48 6.76
C LEU A 91 5.10 5.78 7.04
N VAL A 92 5.10 4.66 7.76
CA VAL A 92 3.84 3.96 8.08
C VAL A 92 2.94 4.73 9.05
N GLN A 93 3.48 5.73 9.75
CA GLN A 93 2.73 6.62 10.65
C GLN A 93 2.25 7.89 9.94
N GLY A 94 2.97 8.35 8.92
CA GLY A 94 2.79 9.67 8.32
C GLY A 94 2.06 9.70 6.99
N VAL A 95 1.77 8.55 6.36
CA VAL A 95 1.05 8.52 5.09
C VAL A 95 -0.44 8.24 5.29
N ASP A 96 -1.28 8.81 4.42
CA ASP A 96 -2.71 8.52 4.39
C ASP A 96 -3.01 7.18 3.71
N VAL A 97 -2.21 6.85 2.70
CA VAL A 97 -2.39 5.65 1.87
C VAL A 97 -1.06 4.94 1.66
N TRP A 98 -1.10 3.63 1.74
CA TRP A 98 0.02 2.76 1.43
C TRP A 98 -0.21 2.04 0.12
N LEU A 99 0.60 2.38 -0.89
CA LEU A 99 0.56 1.74 -2.20
C LEU A 99 1.36 0.44 -2.18
N ASN A 100 0.73 -0.65 -2.59
CA ASN A 100 1.35 -1.96 -2.68
C ASN A 100 0.85 -2.68 -3.94
N ASN A 101 1.63 -2.67 -4.99
CA ASN A 101 1.24 -3.15 -6.31
C ASN A 101 2.12 -4.29 -6.85
N PRO A 102 2.35 -5.37 -6.06
CA PRO A 102 3.11 -6.52 -6.53
C PRO A 102 2.39 -7.20 -7.70
N ARG A 103 3.15 -7.88 -8.54
CA ARG A 103 2.57 -8.76 -9.58
C ARG A 103 2.10 -10.04 -8.90
N ARG A 104 0.77 -10.26 -8.88
CA ARG A 104 0.19 -11.49 -8.33
C ARG A 104 0.61 -12.72 -9.17
N PRO A 105 0.95 -13.89 -8.56
CA PRO A 105 0.88 -14.23 -7.13
C PRO A 105 2.24 -14.16 -6.40
N LEU A 106 3.09 -13.19 -6.68
CA LEU A 106 4.49 -13.17 -6.24
C LEU A 106 4.71 -12.57 -4.83
N GLU A 107 3.67 -12.00 -4.22
CA GLU A 107 3.77 -11.45 -2.86
C GLU A 107 3.25 -12.46 -1.84
N ALA A 108 4.15 -13.03 -1.04
CA ALA A 108 3.75 -14.03 -0.05
C ALA A 108 2.95 -13.44 1.13
N SER A 109 3.25 -12.23 1.55
CA SER A 109 2.55 -11.57 2.67
C SER A 109 2.43 -10.06 2.50
N GLY A 110 3.51 -9.27 2.67
CA GLY A 110 3.49 -7.80 2.57
C GLY A 110 3.13 -7.10 3.87
N THR A 111 3.91 -7.34 4.95
CA THR A 111 3.63 -6.87 6.33
C THR A 111 3.65 -5.35 6.53
N SER A 112 4.19 -4.56 5.59
CA SER A 112 4.20 -3.09 5.71
C SER A 112 2.78 -2.51 5.77
N GLY A 113 1.86 -3.01 4.93
CA GLY A 113 0.47 -2.61 4.96
C GLY A 113 -0.23 -2.92 6.29
N GLN A 114 0.14 -4.02 6.97
CA GLN A 114 -0.37 -4.35 8.30
C GLN A 114 0.04 -3.31 9.36
N LYS A 115 1.21 -2.71 9.23
CA LYS A 115 1.67 -1.64 10.13
C LYS A 115 0.92 -0.34 9.88
N VAL A 116 0.67 0.00 8.62
CA VAL A 116 -0.03 1.22 8.23
C VAL A 116 -1.44 1.27 8.79
N ILE A 117 -2.19 0.17 8.73
CA ILE A 117 -3.57 0.13 9.24
C ILE A 117 -3.68 0.39 10.75
N LEU A 118 -2.63 0.05 11.53
CA LEU A 118 -2.58 0.32 12.96
C LEU A 118 -2.35 1.81 13.27
N ASN A 119 -1.90 2.58 12.29
CA ASN A 119 -1.66 4.01 12.38
C ASN A 119 -2.75 4.85 11.68
N GLY A 120 -3.84 4.22 11.25
CA GLY A 120 -4.97 4.89 10.61
C GLY A 120 -4.85 5.08 9.11
N GLY A 121 -3.71 4.74 8.49
CA GLY A 121 -3.55 4.77 7.04
C GLY A 121 -4.37 3.65 6.35
N LEU A 122 -4.69 3.85 5.08
CA LEU A 122 -5.43 2.89 4.26
C LEU A 122 -4.53 2.20 3.24
N ASN A 123 -4.79 0.92 2.95
CA ASN A 123 -4.10 0.23 1.87
C ASN A 123 -4.78 0.48 0.53
N LEU A 124 -3.95 0.77 -0.49
CA LEU A 124 -4.26 0.67 -1.90
C LEU A 124 -3.35 -0.43 -2.47
N SER A 125 -3.89 -1.62 -2.66
CA SER A 125 -3.05 -2.79 -2.93
C SER A 125 -3.68 -3.75 -3.93
N VAL A 126 -2.82 -4.41 -4.71
CA VAL A 126 -3.22 -5.62 -5.45
C VAL A 126 -3.68 -6.67 -4.45
N LEU A 127 -4.70 -7.45 -4.83
CA LEU A 127 -5.24 -8.57 -4.06
C LEU A 127 -4.26 -9.75 -4.08
N ASP A 128 -3.14 -9.58 -3.39
CA ASP A 128 -2.08 -10.58 -3.24
C ASP A 128 -1.55 -10.57 -1.79
N GLY A 129 -0.89 -11.65 -1.40
CA GLY A 129 -0.42 -11.82 -0.03
C GLY A 129 -1.55 -11.63 1.00
N TRP A 130 -1.25 -10.93 2.09
CA TRP A 130 -2.22 -10.71 3.17
C TRP A 130 -3.48 -9.93 2.72
N TRP A 131 -3.36 -9.05 1.69
CA TRP A 131 -4.48 -8.22 1.25
C TRP A 131 -5.55 -9.04 0.53
N ALA A 132 -5.18 -10.17 -0.09
CA ALA A 132 -6.15 -11.12 -0.66
C ALA A 132 -7.07 -11.74 0.41
N GLU A 133 -6.58 -11.88 1.65
CA GLU A 133 -7.35 -12.40 2.78
C GLU A 133 -8.10 -11.30 3.58
N ALA A 134 -7.56 -10.08 3.55
CA ALA A 134 -7.95 -8.98 4.43
C ALA A 134 -9.02 -8.07 3.84
N TYR A 135 -9.02 -7.91 2.52
CA TYR A 135 -9.89 -6.94 1.86
C TYR A 135 -11.35 -7.37 1.87
N ASP A 136 -12.23 -6.48 2.36
CA ASP A 136 -13.67 -6.72 2.47
C ASP A 136 -14.53 -5.77 1.62
N GLY A 137 -13.91 -5.03 0.70
CA GLY A 137 -14.56 -4.02 -0.14
C GLY A 137 -14.68 -2.63 0.50
N LEU A 138 -14.58 -2.52 1.82
CA LEU A 138 -14.82 -1.28 2.57
C LEU A 138 -13.69 -0.88 3.53
N ASN A 139 -12.66 -1.71 3.68
CA ASN A 139 -11.56 -1.50 4.62
C ASN A 139 -10.25 -1.05 3.97
N GLY A 140 -10.31 -0.52 2.78
CA GLY A 140 -9.18 -0.04 1.97
C GLY A 140 -9.56 -0.06 0.49
N PHE A 141 -8.56 -0.17 -0.39
CA PHE A 141 -8.76 -0.16 -1.84
C PHE A 141 -8.03 -1.34 -2.49
N ALA A 142 -8.62 -1.91 -3.53
CA ALA A 142 -8.05 -3.05 -4.25
C ALA A 142 -7.73 -2.69 -5.70
N ILE A 143 -6.65 -3.29 -6.22
CA ILE A 143 -6.17 -3.19 -7.59
C ILE A 143 -6.19 -4.60 -8.21
N GLY A 144 -6.49 -4.70 -9.50
CA GLY A 144 -6.29 -5.91 -10.32
C GLY A 144 -7.33 -7.01 -10.15
N GLN A 145 -8.34 -6.79 -9.31
CA GLN A 145 -9.49 -7.70 -9.11
C GLN A 145 -9.11 -9.17 -8.83
N GLY A 146 -7.90 -9.43 -8.34
CA GLY A 146 -7.41 -10.78 -8.04
C GLY A 146 -7.09 -11.64 -9.26
N ARG A 147 -7.01 -11.08 -10.46
CA ARG A 147 -6.71 -11.80 -11.69
C ARG A 147 -5.21 -12.05 -11.86
N VAL A 148 -4.87 -13.13 -12.55
CA VAL A 148 -3.50 -13.47 -12.97
C VAL A 148 -3.51 -13.65 -14.48
N HIS A 149 -2.49 -13.10 -15.15
CA HIS A 149 -2.30 -13.25 -16.59
C HIS A 149 -0.92 -13.85 -16.87
N SER A 150 -0.83 -14.77 -17.80
CA SER A 150 0.44 -15.35 -18.26
C SER A 150 1.28 -14.34 -19.06
N ASN A 151 0.63 -13.44 -19.79
CA ASN A 151 1.29 -12.32 -20.45
C ASN A 151 1.49 -11.20 -19.42
N LEU A 152 2.76 -10.89 -19.10
CA LEU A 152 3.13 -9.91 -18.07
C LEU A 152 2.78 -8.48 -18.46
N ASP A 153 2.91 -8.10 -19.73
CA ASP A 153 2.59 -6.76 -20.22
C ASP A 153 1.08 -6.50 -20.13
N LEU A 154 0.28 -7.49 -20.49
CA LEU A 154 -1.18 -7.42 -20.34
C LEU A 154 -1.57 -7.35 -18.85
N HIS A 155 -0.87 -8.08 -17.98
CA HIS A 155 -1.10 -8.05 -16.54
C HIS A 155 -0.81 -6.65 -15.99
N ASP A 156 0.35 -6.10 -16.33
CA ASP A 156 0.76 -4.77 -15.86
C ASP A 156 -0.14 -3.66 -16.41
N SER A 157 -0.53 -3.74 -17.69
CA SER A 157 -1.47 -2.79 -18.29
C SER A 157 -2.83 -2.79 -17.59
N ARG A 158 -3.40 -3.96 -17.30
CA ARG A 158 -4.71 -4.08 -16.63
C ARG A 158 -4.68 -3.62 -15.18
N ASP A 159 -3.63 -3.96 -14.46
CA ASP A 159 -3.45 -3.49 -13.08
C ASP A 159 -3.19 -1.98 -13.04
N GLY A 160 -2.45 -1.42 -14.01
CA GLY A 160 -2.26 0.02 -14.18
C GLY A 160 -3.56 0.76 -14.44
N GLU A 161 -4.38 0.26 -15.38
CA GLU A 161 -5.71 0.82 -15.65
C GLU A 161 -6.59 0.84 -14.39
N ASP A 162 -6.60 -0.27 -13.64
CA ASP A 162 -7.41 -0.37 -12.43
C ASP A 162 -6.85 0.53 -11.31
N LEU A 163 -5.53 0.67 -11.19
CA LEU A 163 -4.88 1.62 -10.27
C LEU A 163 -5.36 3.06 -10.55
N TYR A 164 -5.29 3.51 -11.80
CA TYR A 164 -5.74 4.85 -12.16
C TYR A 164 -7.24 5.05 -11.95
N ARG A 165 -8.06 4.04 -12.26
CA ARG A 165 -9.50 4.07 -11.99
C ARG A 165 -9.77 4.25 -10.50
N VAL A 166 -9.15 3.44 -9.66
CA VAL A 166 -9.35 3.50 -8.20
C VAL A 166 -8.89 4.84 -7.63
N LEU A 167 -7.75 5.35 -8.08
CA LEU A 167 -7.26 6.67 -7.66
C LEU A 167 -8.27 7.76 -8.03
N ARG A 168 -8.68 7.83 -9.30
CA ARG A 168 -9.53 8.89 -9.85
C ARG A 168 -10.97 8.84 -9.32
N ASP A 169 -11.57 7.64 -9.28
CA ASP A 169 -13.02 7.49 -9.10
C ASP A 169 -13.40 7.17 -7.65
N GLU A 170 -12.47 6.66 -6.86
CA GLU A 170 -12.77 6.20 -5.49
C GLU A 170 -11.92 6.92 -4.42
N LEU A 171 -10.60 6.82 -4.51
CA LEU A 171 -9.70 7.19 -3.42
C LEU A 171 -9.60 8.70 -3.24
N ILE A 172 -9.22 9.44 -4.29
CA ILE A 172 -9.04 10.90 -4.23
C ILE A 172 -10.38 11.59 -3.89
N PRO A 173 -11.50 11.26 -4.55
CA PRO A 173 -12.79 11.85 -4.18
C PRO A 173 -13.17 11.60 -2.72
N LEU A 174 -13.00 10.38 -2.22
CA LEU A 174 -13.35 10.03 -0.85
C LEU A 174 -12.50 10.80 0.19
N PHE A 175 -11.20 10.99 -0.08
CA PHE A 175 -10.31 11.74 0.81
C PHE A 175 -10.73 13.20 0.94
N TYR A 176 -11.11 13.84 -0.18
CA TYR A 176 -11.47 15.27 -0.21
C TYR A 176 -12.93 15.55 0.05
N GLN A 177 -13.80 14.54 0.09
CA GLN A 177 -15.20 14.73 0.44
C GLN A 177 -15.35 15.15 1.89
N ARG A 178 -15.94 16.32 2.12
CA ARG A 178 -16.23 16.87 3.44
C ARG A 178 -17.73 16.97 3.67
N ASP A 179 -18.17 16.73 4.91
CA ASP A 179 -19.54 17.02 5.32
C ASP A 179 -19.72 18.51 5.64
N LYS A 180 -20.93 18.85 6.15
CA LYS A 180 -21.26 20.23 6.57
C LYS A 180 -20.37 20.76 7.72
N ASP A 181 -19.75 19.87 8.48
CA ASP A 181 -18.87 20.19 9.61
C ASP A 181 -17.39 20.22 9.18
N GLY A 182 -17.11 20.06 7.87
CA GLY A 182 -15.76 20.05 7.31
C GLY A 182 -15.03 18.72 7.49
N LEU A 183 -15.69 17.66 7.98
CA LEU A 183 -15.06 16.38 8.31
C LEU A 183 -15.16 15.38 7.14
N PRO A 184 -14.08 14.59 6.86
CA PRO A 184 -14.09 13.54 5.84
C PRO A 184 -14.74 12.26 6.37
N ARG A 185 -16.05 12.29 6.63
CA ARG A 185 -16.78 11.19 7.29
C ARG A 185 -16.65 9.84 6.60
N GLY A 186 -16.67 9.83 5.27
CA GLY A 186 -16.47 8.62 4.49
C GLY A 186 -15.09 8.00 4.69
N TRP A 187 -14.06 8.83 4.69
CA TRP A 187 -12.67 8.44 4.96
C TRP A 187 -12.51 7.89 6.38
N ILE A 188 -12.97 8.65 7.38
CA ILE A 188 -12.93 8.25 8.79
C ILE A 188 -13.67 6.92 9.02
N LYS A 189 -14.80 6.72 8.37
CA LYS A 189 -15.55 5.45 8.44
C LYS A 189 -14.71 4.28 7.92
N ARG A 190 -13.99 4.48 6.82
CA ARG A 190 -13.09 3.46 6.24
C ARG A 190 -11.92 3.17 7.16
N MET A 191 -11.26 4.19 7.72
CA MET A 191 -10.19 4.05 8.72
C MET A 191 -10.63 3.22 9.93
N LYS A 192 -11.77 3.59 10.54
CA LYS A 192 -12.35 2.87 11.70
C LYS A 192 -12.67 1.41 11.36
N ARG A 193 -13.19 1.15 10.15
CA ARG A 193 -13.46 -0.22 9.70
C ARG A 193 -12.17 -1.01 9.58
N THR A 194 -11.15 -0.43 8.94
CA THR A 194 -9.83 -1.05 8.75
C THR A 194 -9.24 -1.49 10.10
N ILE A 195 -9.14 -0.57 11.06
CA ILE A 195 -8.60 -0.87 12.40
C ILE A 195 -9.43 -1.97 13.07
N ARG A 196 -10.75 -1.85 13.07
CA ARG A 196 -11.68 -2.80 13.74
C ARG A 196 -11.61 -4.21 13.17
N THR A 197 -11.52 -4.35 11.84
CA THR A 197 -11.58 -5.67 11.18
C THR A 197 -10.22 -6.33 11.04
N LEU A 198 -9.14 -5.57 10.99
CA LEU A 198 -7.82 -6.09 10.64
C LEU A 198 -6.80 -6.00 11.77
N GLY A 199 -6.93 -5.04 12.70
CA GLY A 199 -5.91 -4.79 13.70
C GLY A 199 -5.61 -6.01 14.57
N TRP A 200 -6.63 -6.68 15.08
CA TRP A 200 -6.49 -7.90 15.88
C TRP A 200 -6.14 -9.12 15.00
N ARG A 201 -6.77 -9.23 13.81
CA ARG A 201 -6.64 -10.40 12.93
C ARG A 201 -5.22 -10.59 12.41
N PHE A 202 -4.52 -9.50 12.13
CA PHE A 202 -3.15 -9.52 11.60
C PHE A 202 -2.11 -9.06 12.64
N SER A 203 -2.41 -9.19 13.92
CA SER A 203 -1.47 -8.92 15.00
C SER A 203 -0.46 -10.06 15.19
N ALA A 204 0.73 -9.73 15.69
CA ALA A 204 1.75 -10.73 16.03
C ALA A 204 1.30 -11.62 17.18
N ASP A 205 0.55 -11.09 18.14
CA ASP A 205 0.04 -11.87 19.28
C ASP A 205 -0.89 -13.00 18.80
N ARG A 206 -1.87 -12.68 17.93
CA ARG A 206 -2.74 -13.70 17.35
C ARG A 206 -1.92 -14.73 16.54
N MET A 207 -0.97 -14.28 15.74
CA MET A 207 -0.09 -15.18 14.97
C MET A 207 0.65 -16.16 15.88
N VAL A 208 1.27 -15.68 16.95
CA VAL A 208 2.02 -16.52 17.91
C VAL A 208 1.09 -17.53 18.58
N MET A 209 -0.11 -17.11 19.01
CA MET A 209 -1.11 -18.02 19.57
C MET A 209 -1.50 -19.13 18.59
N ASP A 210 -1.85 -18.76 17.35
CA ASP A 210 -2.22 -19.74 16.31
C ASP A 210 -1.07 -20.71 16.00
N TYR A 211 0.16 -20.20 15.86
CA TYR A 211 1.32 -21.05 15.58
C TYR A 211 1.63 -21.98 16.73
N THR A 212 1.51 -21.50 17.96
CA THR A 212 1.73 -22.34 19.15
C THR A 212 0.70 -23.46 19.22
N GLN A 213 -0.58 -23.12 19.08
CA GLN A 213 -1.67 -24.09 19.20
C GLN A 213 -1.73 -25.08 18.03
N LYS A 214 -1.59 -24.58 16.80
CA LYS A 214 -1.84 -25.38 15.59
C LYS A 214 -0.57 -26.00 15.00
N GLY A 215 0.60 -25.52 15.40
CA GLY A 215 1.90 -25.98 14.90
C GLY A 215 2.82 -26.51 15.96
N TYR A 216 3.29 -25.67 16.88
CA TYR A 216 4.37 -26.04 17.80
C TYR A 216 3.95 -27.12 18.80
N ILE A 217 2.80 -27.01 19.45
CA ILE A 217 2.30 -28.00 20.40
C ILE A 217 2.07 -29.37 19.70
N PRO A 218 1.35 -29.46 18.56
CA PRO A 218 1.19 -30.73 17.86
C PRO A 218 2.53 -31.32 17.37
N ALA A 219 3.45 -30.50 16.87
CA ALA A 219 4.75 -30.96 16.42
C ALA A 219 5.62 -31.54 17.58
N ALA A 220 5.39 -31.06 18.80
CA ALA A 220 6.04 -31.58 20.02
C ALA A 220 5.31 -32.79 20.63
N GLY A 221 4.28 -33.32 19.97
CA GLY A 221 3.50 -34.47 20.47
C GLY A 221 2.43 -34.11 21.51
N GLY A 222 2.19 -32.82 21.73
CA GLY A 222 1.13 -32.32 22.60
C GLY A 222 -0.24 -32.24 21.93
N THR A 223 -1.30 -32.24 22.75
CA THR A 223 -2.65 -31.86 22.29
C THR A 223 -2.81 -30.35 22.37
N SER A 224 -3.47 -29.72 21.40
CA SER A 224 -3.75 -28.28 21.45
C SER A 224 -4.58 -27.98 22.70
N SER A 225 -4.05 -27.15 23.61
CA SER A 225 -4.86 -26.59 24.68
C SER A 225 -5.85 -25.60 24.09
N GLU A 226 -7.15 -25.74 24.40
CA GLU A 226 -8.16 -24.75 24.07
C GLU A 226 -7.94 -23.49 24.93
N ILE A 227 -7.00 -22.64 24.53
CA ILE A 227 -6.94 -21.28 25.05
C ILE A 227 -8.02 -20.50 24.30
N ARG A 228 -9.17 -20.32 24.93
CA ARG A 228 -10.21 -19.43 24.41
C ARG A 228 -9.68 -17.98 24.48
N PRO A 229 -9.80 -17.18 23.41
CA PRO A 229 -9.48 -15.77 23.50
C PRO A 229 -10.33 -15.12 24.60
N PRO A 230 -9.80 -14.15 25.33
CA PRO A 230 -10.61 -13.38 26.28
C PRO A 230 -11.77 -12.74 25.53
N CYS A 231 -12.96 -12.79 26.12
CA CYS A 231 -14.21 -12.23 25.59
C CYS A 231 -14.13 -10.72 25.36
#